data_481599bfe62f37ab480ccd52e4e91c7a
#
_entry.id   481599bfe62f37ab480ccd52e4e91c7a
#
_cell.length_a   1.000
_cell.length_b   1.000
_cell.length_c   1.000
_cell.angle_alpha   90.00
_cell.angle_beta   90.00
_cell.angle_gamma   90.00
#
_symmetry.space_group_name_H-M   'P 1'
#
loop_
_entity.id
_entity.type
_entity.pdbx_description
1 polymer ?
#
loop_
_entity_poly.entity_id
_entity_poly.type
_entity_poly.pdbx_seq_one_letter_code
_entity_poly.pdbx_strand_id
1 'polypeptide(L)'
;PGESVRALTVGSVSHMEANDALSEIGTPTPYTRRGPGPVFTPKPDIIHAGGGVHRPWNVGASSLKVVGPDNRLCSNFGTSFAAPIVASLAAHTWQRIATNTDFNVSPSLIKALLIHSAQLSSPDYSPSERRYLGAGIPNEVIETLYDSDDRFTLIFQTFLVPGVRWRKDNYPIPSALIQNGKFKGEIVITAAYAPPLNPNAGSEYVRANVELSFGLIENNTIKGKVPMEGENGQSGYERAQIEHGGKWSPVKIHRKAFNKGITSGNWALQAKTTLRANEPALMEPLPVTIVVTLKSLDGNTQVYADGVRALNANNWAHYPLPARVPVSV
;
A
#
# COMPACT_ATOMS: atom_id res chain seq x y z
N PRO A 1 9.12 -10.73 -15.73
CA PRO A 1 9.01 -10.68 -14.24
C PRO A 1 8.09 -9.56 -13.75
N GLY A 2 8.02 -8.41 -14.47
CA GLY A 2 7.16 -7.27 -14.11
C GLY A 2 5.67 -7.57 -14.17
N GLU A 3 5.26 -8.66 -14.77
CA GLU A 3 3.87 -9.11 -14.90
C GLU A 3 3.41 -9.99 -13.72
N SER A 4 4.31 -10.33 -12.80
CA SER A 4 3.98 -11.20 -11.68
C SER A 4 2.88 -10.60 -10.80
N VAL A 5 1.80 -11.36 -10.58
CA VAL A 5 0.68 -10.93 -9.73
C VAL A 5 1.06 -10.96 -8.26
N ARG A 6 1.76 -12.02 -7.82
CA ARG A 6 2.08 -12.22 -6.40
C ARG A 6 3.32 -11.48 -5.95
N ALA A 7 4.34 -11.32 -6.82
CA ALA A 7 5.55 -10.61 -6.48
C ALA A 7 5.32 -9.10 -6.32
N LEU A 8 6.16 -8.44 -5.53
CA LEU A 8 6.29 -6.99 -5.49
C LEU A 8 7.12 -6.54 -6.70
N THR A 9 6.56 -5.71 -7.56
CA THR A 9 7.26 -5.20 -8.75
C THR A 9 7.72 -3.78 -8.52
N VAL A 10 8.96 -3.48 -8.92
CA VAL A 10 9.62 -2.21 -8.68
C VAL A 10 9.94 -1.52 -10.00
N GLY A 11 9.39 -0.34 -10.18
CA GLY A 11 9.77 0.58 -11.26
C GLY A 11 10.94 1.47 -10.88
N SER A 12 11.34 2.33 -11.81
CA SER A 12 12.44 3.26 -11.58
C SER A 12 12.02 4.71 -11.76
N VAL A 13 12.53 5.57 -10.87
CA VAL A 13 12.35 7.01 -10.86
C VAL A 13 13.71 7.70 -10.87
N SER A 14 13.77 8.89 -11.49
CA SER A 14 14.95 9.75 -11.40
C SER A 14 15.06 10.34 -10.00
N HIS A 15 16.23 10.24 -9.38
CA HIS A 15 16.48 10.63 -7.99
C HIS A 15 17.38 11.86 -7.86
N MET A 16 17.98 12.31 -8.95
CA MET A 16 18.91 13.43 -8.96
C MET A 16 18.76 14.22 -10.25
N GLU A 17 18.77 15.54 -10.12
CA GLU A 17 18.80 16.45 -11.25
C GLU A 17 20.20 16.51 -11.86
N ALA A 18 20.28 16.53 -13.16
CA ALA A 18 21.53 16.74 -13.89
C ALA A 18 21.26 17.31 -15.28
N ASN A 19 22.18 18.12 -15.76
CA ASN A 19 22.17 18.57 -17.15
C ASN A 19 22.19 17.36 -18.08
N ASP A 20 21.50 17.43 -19.20
CA ASP A 20 21.40 16.36 -20.20
C ASP A 20 20.72 15.06 -19.73
N ALA A 21 20.19 15.01 -18.52
CA ALA A 21 19.35 13.90 -18.07
C ALA A 21 18.05 13.85 -18.89
N LEU A 22 17.62 12.63 -19.24
CA LEU A 22 16.40 12.41 -20.02
C LEU A 22 15.12 12.48 -19.16
N SER A 23 15.24 12.48 -17.83
CA SER A 23 14.12 12.56 -16.90
C SER A 23 14.43 13.54 -15.79
N GLU A 24 13.45 14.35 -15.45
CA GLU A 24 13.48 15.23 -14.28
C GLU A 24 13.40 14.43 -12.98
N ILE A 25 13.87 15.02 -11.90
CA ILE A 25 13.77 14.41 -10.57
C ILE A 25 12.31 14.06 -10.21
N GLY A 26 12.10 12.89 -9.64
CA GLY A 26 10.76 12.40 -9.23
C GLY A 26 9.91 11.86 -10.39
N THR A 27 10.37 11.98 -11.65
CA THR A 27 9.66 11.42 -12.81
C THR A 27 10.14 10.00 -13.17
N PRO A 28 9.31 9.21 -13.86
CA PRO A 28 9.70 7.88 -14.32
C PRO A 28 10.91 7.94 -15.23
N THR A 29 11.86 7.04 -15.03
CA THR A 29 13.02 6.93 -15.95
C THR A 29 12.60 6.33 -17.31
N PRO A 30 13.29 6.65 -18.43
CA PRO A 30 12.87 6.23 -19.76
C PRO A 30 12.86 4.72 -19.99
N TYR A 31 13.62 3.97 -19.18
CA TYR A 31 13.71 2.51 -19.27
C TYR A 31 12.71 1.78 -18.37
N THR A 32 11.99 2.49 -17.47
CA THR A 32 10.99 1.86 -16.62
C THR A 32 9.77 1.44 -17.44
N ARG A 33 9.22 0.28 -17.10
CA ARG A 33 8.01 -0.22 -17.78
C ARG A 33 6.77 0.28 -17.05
N ARG A 34 5.72 0.52 -17.85
CA ARG A 34 4.42 0.93 -17.31
C ARG A 34 3.45 -0.26 -17.24
N GLY A 35 2.52 -0.18 -16.30
CA GLY A 35 1.35 -1.01 -16.27
C GLY A 35 0.28 -0.63 -17.33
N PRO A 36 -0.87 -1.30 -17.31
CA PRO A 36 -1.24 -2.31 -16.31
C PRO A 36 -0.54 -3.65 -16.56
N GLY A 37 -0.44 -4.45 -15.50
CA GLY A 37 -0.11 -5.85 -15.59
C GLY A 37 -1.33 -6.72 -15.99
N PRO A 38 -1.20 -8.06 -15.91
CA PRO A 38 -2.30 -8.96 -16.19
C PRO A 38 -3.54 -8.63 -15.36
N VAL A 39 -4.74 -8.84 -15.95
CA VAL A 39 -6.04 -8.48 -15.35
C VAL A 39 -6.13 -7.03 -14.86
N PHE A 40 -5.47 -6.11 -15.59
CA PHE A 40 -5.39 -4.68 -15.26
C PHE A 40 -4.81 -4.37 -13.87
N THR A 41 -4.02 -5.29 -13.29
CA THR A 41 -3.33 -5.01 -12.03
C THR A 41 -2.44 -3.79 -12.18
N PRO A 42 -2.49 -2.84 -11.24
CA PRO A 42 -1.55 -1.74 -11.22
C PRO A 42 -0.11 -2.26 -11.14
N LYS A 43 0.74 -1.81 -12.05
CA LYS A 43 2.16 -2.15 -12.11
C LYS A 43 2.94 -0.93 -12.61
N PRO A 44 4.13 -0.65 -12.06
CA PRO A 44 4.75 -1.34 -10.92
C PRO A 44 3.92 -1.20 -9.63
N ASP A 45 4.19 -2.03 -8.61
CA ASP A 45 3.56 -1.84 -7.29
C ASP A 45 4.12 -0.58 -6.60
N ILE A 46 5.42 -0.39 -6.67
CA ILE A 46 6.17 0.75 -6.13
C ILE A 46 7.35 1.12 -7.05
N ILE A 47 8.01 2.22 -6.75
CA ILE A 47 9.20 2.69 -7.47
C ILE A 47 10.36 2.95 -6.51
N HIS A 48 11.58 2.97 -7.06
CA HIS A 48 12.75 3.44 -6.33
C HIS A 48 13.79 4.01 -7.30
N ALA A 49 14.85 4.62 -6.78
CA ALA A 49 15.96 5.13 -7.60
C ALA A 49 16.62 4.01 -8.40
N GLY A 50 16.68 4.15 -9.71
CA GLY A 50 17.36 3.22 -10.61
C GLY A 50 18.49 3.86 -11.43
N GLY A 51 18.78 5.13 -11.19
CA GLY A 51 19.77 5.93 -11.90
C GLY A 51 19.21 6.67 -13.12
N GLY A 52 19.64 7.90 -13.32
CA GLY A 52 19.29 8.70 -14.47
C GLY A 52 20.03 8.24 -15.73
N VAL A 53 19.40 8.47 -16.88
CA VAL A 53 19.96 8.26 -18.22
C VAL A 53 20.21 9.62 -18.84
N HIS A 54 21.34 9.77 -19.49
CA HIS A 54 21.76 10.98 -20.19
C HIS A 54 21.71 10.81 -21.70
N ARG A 55 21.61 11.92 -22.43
CA ARG A 55 21.63 11.91 -23.89
C ARG A 55 22.97 11.41 -24.43
N PRO A 56 23.01 10.66 -25.56
CA PRO A 56 21.87 10.11 -26.31
C PRO A 56 21.26 8.84 -25.70
N TRP A 57 21.83 8.17 -24.76
CA TRP A 57 21.40 6.97 -23.97
C TRP A 57 22.61 6.42 -23.21
N ASN A 58 23.24 7.29 -22.42
CA ASN A 58 24.48 7.00 -21.72
C ASN A 58 24.33 7.15 -20.20
N VAL A 59 25.35 6.68 -19.52
CA VAL A 59 25.55 7.00 -18.10
C VAL A 59 26.04 8.45 -17.96
N GLY A 60 25.72 9.07 -16.82
CA GLY A 60 26.12 10.44 -16.52
C GLY A 60 26.05 10.74 -15.04
N ALA A 61 25.99 12.02 -14.69
CA ALA A 61 26.06 12.48 -13.31
C ALA A 61 24.94 11.93 -12.41
N SER A 62 23.71 11.78 -12.94
CA SER A 62 22.56 11.25 -12.19
C SER A 62 22.44 9.71 -12.24
N SER A 63 23.36 9.01 -12.87
CA SER A 63 23.40 7.55 -12.85
C SER A 63 23.89 7.05 -11.48
N LEU A 64 23.45 5.85 -11.09
CA LEU A 64 23.89 5.23 -9.85
C LEU A 64 25.37 4.85 -9.89
N LYS A 65 26.04 5.03 -8.76
CA LYS A 65 27.40 4.51 -8.56
C LYS A 65 27.30 3.08 -8.03
N VAL A 66 27.84 2.15 -8.77
CA VAL A 66 27.83 0.71 -8.47
C VAL A 66 29.25 0.15 -8.49
N VAL A 67 29.45 -0.93 -7.77
CA VAL A 67 30.73 -1.66 -7.81
C VAL A 67 30.70 -2.60 -9.02
N GLY A 68 31.63 -2.42 -9.95
CA GLY A 68 31.80 -3.28 -11.11
C GLY A 68 32.53 -4.60 -10.79
N PRO A 69 32.62 -5.51 -11.77
CA PRO A 69 33.28 -6.81 -11.60
C PRO A 69 34.79 -6.71 -11.23
N ASP A 70 35.43 -5.61 -11.58
CA ASP A 70 36.82 -5.29 -11.30
C ASP A 70 37.02 -4.59 -9.94
N ASN A 71 35.99 -4.58 -9.10
CA ASN A 71 35.95 -3.90 -7.81
C ASN A 71 36.14 -2.38 -7.89
N ARG A 72 35.88 -1.76 -9.03
CA ARG A 72 35.91 -0.32 -9.23
C ARG A 72 34.50 0.26 -9.24
N LEU A 73 34.39 1.52 -8.83
CA LEU A 73 33.12 2.25 -8.97
C LEU A 73 32.89 2.59 -10.45
N CYS A 74 31.74 2.21 -10.94
CA CYS A 74 31.24 2.59 -12.26
C CYS A 74 29.85 3.22 -12.15
N SER A 75 29.45 3.95 -13.18
CA SER A 75 28.11 4.51 -13.29
C SER A 75 27.21 3.55 -14.06
N ASN A 76 25.98 3.36 -13.60
CA ASN A 76 25.01 2.51 -14.29
C ASN A 76 23.57 2.96 -14.01
N PHE A 77 22.62 2.43 -14.79
CA PHE A 77 21.18 2.69 -14.60
C PHE A 77 20.38 1.45 -14.96
N GLY A 78 19.19 1.31 -14.37
CA GLY A 78 18.27 0.22 -14.66
C GLY A 78 17.34 -0.08 -13.47
N THR A 79 16.15 -0.62 -13.75
CA THR A 79 15.27 -1.15 -12.70
C THR A 79 15.93 -2.28 -11.90
N SER A 80 16.99 -2.90 -12.46
CA SER A 80 17.82 -3.89 -11.78
C SER A 80 18.57 -3.35 -10.56
N PHE A 81 18.68 -2.03 -10.43
CA PHE A 81 19.27 -1.37 -9.26
C PHE A 81 18.20 -0.89 -8.29
N ALA A 82 17.03 -0.50 -8.78
CA ALA A 82 15.90 -0.13 -7.92
C ALA A 82 15.35 -1.34 -7.13
N ALA A 83 15.26 -2.50 -7.77
CA ALA A 83 14.70 -3.70 -7.15
C ALA A 83 15.51 -4.20 -5.93
N PRO A 84 16.86 -4.28 -5.94
CA PRO A 84 17.64 -4.67 -4.77
C PRO A 84 17.51 -3.71 -3.59
N ILE A 85 17.36 -2.41 -3.82
CA ILE A 85 17.14 -1.44 -2.74
C ILE A 85 15.82 -1.75 -2.02
N VAL A 86 14.77 -1.99 -2.78
CA VAL A 86 13.46 -2.38 -2.20
C VAL A 86 13.54 -3.75 -1.53
N ALA A 87 14.29 -4.70 -2.09
CA ALA A 87 14.51 -6.00 -1.46
C ALA A 87 15.23 -5.87 -0.11
N SER A 88 16.20 -4.95 -0.02
CA SER A 88 16.88 -4.61 1.24
C SER A 88 15.91 -4.01 2.24
N LEU A 89 15.08 -3.04 1.85
CA LEU A 89 14.02 -2.47 2.70
C LEU A 89 13.06 -3.56 3.20
N ALA A 90 12.67 -4.49 2.32
CA ALA A 90 11.82 -5.62 2.69
C ALA A 90 12.48 -6.53 3.73
N ALA A 91 13.76 -6.86 3.54
CA ALA A 91 14.51 -7.70 4.47
C ALA A 91 14.68 -7.02 5.83
N HIS A 92 15.02 -5.73 5.86
CA HIS A 92 15.12 -4.95 7.10
C HIS A 92 13.77 -4.88 7.83
N THR A 93 12.69 -4.62 7.08
CA THR A 93 11.33 -4.61 7.65
C THR A 93 10.97 -5.97 8.24
N TRP A 94 11.27 -7.05 7.50
CA TRP A 94 11.06 -8.42 7.97
C TRP A 94 11.81 -8.69 9.26
N GLN A 95 13.10 -8.38 9.28
CA GLN A 95 13.96 -8.61 10.46
C GLN A 95 13.46 -7.84 11.68
N ARG A 96 13.10 -6.56 11.51
CA ARG A 96 12.59 -5.74 12.63
C ARG A 96 11.28 -6.28 13.20
N ILE A 97 10.37 -6.76 12.36
CA ILE A 97 9.10 -7.32 12.85
C ILE A 97 9.31 -8.72 13.43
N ALA A 98 10.17 -9.54 12.85
CA ALA A 98 10.44 -10.90 13.30
C ALA A 98 11.09 -10.98 14.68
N THR A 99 11.65 -9.89 15.19
CA THR A 99 12.15 -9.81 16.59
C THR A 99 11.01 -9.80 17.61
N ASN A 100 9.77 -9.51 17.17
CA ASN A 100 8.59 -9.56 18.02
C ASN A 100 7.83 -10.88 17.79
N THR A 101 7.79 -11.71 18.81
CA THR A 101 7.17 -13.04 18.77
C THR A 101 5.64 -13.01 18.62
N ASP A 102 5.00 -11.86 18.87
CA ASP A 102 3.55 -11.70 18.78
C ASP A 102 3.04 -11.50 17.34
N PHE A 103 3.96 -11.35 16.38
CA PHE A 103 3.62 -11.15 14.97
C PHE A 103 3.98 -12.35 14.10
N ASN A 104 3.04 -12.74 13.28
CA ASN A 104 3.31 -13.69 12.20
C ASN A 104 3.80 -12.92 10.95
N VAL A 105 5.12 -12.87 10.77
CA VAL A 105 5.70 -12.21 9.60
C VAL A 105 5.40 -13.03 8.35
N SER A 106 4.84 -12.41 7.35
CA SER A 106 4.46 -13.05 6.09
C SER A 106 4.82 -12.16 4.89
N PRO A 107 4.99 -12.73 3.69
CA PRO A 107 5.21 -11.94 2.47
C PRO A 107 4.09 -10.91 2.21
N SER A 108 2.85 -11.26 2.53
CA SER A 108 1.71 -10.33 2.40
C SER A 108 1.81 -9.15 3.37
N LEU A 109 2.29 -9.38 4.59
CA LEU A 109 2.54 -8.31 5.56
C LEU A 109 3.61 -7.35 5.04
N ILE A 110 4.76 -7.87 4.65
CA ILE A 110 5.87 -7.03 4.16
C ILE A 110 5.46 -6.26 2.89
N LYS A 111 4.77 -6.92 1.96
CA LYS A 111 4.24 -6.26 0.76
C LYS A 111 3.26 -5.14 1.11
N ALA A 112 2.34 -5.37 2.03
CA ALA A 112 1.38 -4.35 2.48
C ALA A 112 2.08 -3.15 3.11
N LEU A 113 3.06 -3.39 3.97
CA LEU A 113 3.80 -2.34 4.68
C LEU A 113 4.64 -1.48 3.73
N LEU A 114 5.37 -2.10 2.79
CA LEU A 114 6.15 -1.36 1.78
C LEU A 114 5.26 -0.47 0.91
N ILE A 115 4.15 -1.00 0.43
CA ILE A 115 3.20 -0.24 -0.40
C ILE A 115 2.54 0.87 0.42
N HIS A 116 2.19 0.59 1.68
CA HIS A 116 1.58 1.57 2.56
C HIS A 116 2.55 2.72 2.90
N SER A 117 3.81 2.39 3.21
CA SER A 117 4.87 3.37 3.41
C SER A 117 5.05 4.24 2.15
N ALA A 118 5.07 3.63 0.97
CA ALA A 118 5.16 4.36 -0.29
C ALA A 118 4.00 5.36 -0.47
N GLN A 119 2.76 4.98 -0.13
CA GLN A 119 1.62 5.89 -0.17
C GLN A 119 1.76 7.07 0.81
N LEU A 120 2.26 6.82 2.03
CA LEU A 120 2.43 7.86 3.04
C LEU A 120 3.56 8.83 2.71
N SER A 121 4.58 8.36 1.98
CA SER A 121 5.78 9.12 1.60
C SER A 121 5.67 9.80 0.24
N SER A 122 4.60 9.55 -0.52
CA SER A 122 4.43 10.05 -1.88
C SER A 122 3.10 10.78 -2.05
N PRO A 123 2.96 11.61 -3.09
CA PRO A 123 1.68 12.22 -3.44
C PRO A 123 0.60 11.18 -3.75
N ASP A 124 -0.66 11.59 -3.69
CA ASP A 124 -1.76 10.77 -4.19
C ASP A 124 -1.81 10.82 -5.71
N TYR A 125 -1.16 9.86 -6.34
CA TYR A 125 -1.07 9.78 -7.79
C TYR A 125 -2.42 9.46 -8.44
N SER A 126 -2.69 10.11 -9.58
CA SER A 126 -3.82 9.77 -10.44
C SER A 126 -3.71 8.35 -11.00
N PRO A 127 -4.80 7.73 -11.47
CA PRO A 127 -4.74 6.39 -12.08
C PRO A 127 -3.77 6.28 -13.26
N SER A 128 -3.55 7.35 -14.03
CA SER A 128 -2.58 7.40 -15.12
C SER A 128 -1.15 7.41 -14.62
N GLU A 129 -0.85 8.18 -13.58
CA GLU A 129 0.49 8.24 -12.96
C GLU A 129 0.83 6.93 -12.27
N ARG A 130 -0.12 6.29 -11.60
CA ARG A 130 0.08 4.98 -10.95
C ARG A 130 0.54 3.87 -11.90
N ARG A 131 0.28 4.01 -13.21
CA ARG A 131 0.81 3.08 -14.21
C ARG A 131 2.34 3.14 -14.36
N TYR A 132 2.96 4.22 -13.91
CA TYR A 132 4.42 4.42 -13.93
C TYR A 132 5.02 4.41 -12.54
N LEU A 133 4.32 5.00 -11.58
CA LEU A 133 4.84 5.31 -10.25
C LEU A 133 4.32 4.35 -9.16
N GLY A 134 3.35 3.49 -9.49
CA GLY A 134 2.72 2.60 -8.51
C GLY A 134 2.15 3.37 -7.32
N ALA A 135 2.46 2.90 -6.12
CA ALA A 135 2.11 3.58 -4.87
C ALA A 135 3.13 4.66 -4.48
N GLY A 136 4.23 4.79 -5.20
CA GLY A 136 5.30 5.74 -4.91
C GLY A 136 6.58 5.10 -4.40
N ILE A 137 7.39 5.92 -3.71
CA ILE A 137 8.68 5.51 -3.15
C ILE A 137 8.50 5.15 -1.68
N PRO A 138 8.77 3.90 -1.26
CA PRO A 138 8.80 3.56 0.15
C PRO A 138 10.02 4.19 0.80
N ASN A 139 9.81 4.86 1.93
CA ASN A 139 10.87 5.24 2.84
C ASN A 139 11.13 4.12 3.85
N GLU A 140 11.99 4.37 4.87
CA GLU A 140 12.14 3.47 5.99
C GLU A 140 10.75 3.13 6.56
N VAL A 141 10.36 1.87 6.42
CA VAL A 141 8.96 1.47 6.55
C VAL A 141 8.44 1.68 7.97
N ILE A 142 9.23 1.27 8.95
CA ILE A 142 8.81 1.35 10.36
C ILE A 142 8.75 2.80 10.81
N GLU A 143 9.74 3.62 10.46
CA GLU A 143 9.76 5.05 10.79
C GLU A 143 8.57 5.78 10.15
N THR A 144 8.30 5.51 8.87
CA THR A 144 7.17 6.13 8.16
C THR A 144 5.82 5.82 8.81
N LEU A 145 5.67 4.63 9.38
CA LEU A 145 4.41 4.20 9.99
C LEU A 145 4.25 4.69 11.43
N TYR A 146 5.35 4.80 12.19
CA TYR A 146 5.30 4.92 13.65
C TYR A 146 6.04 6.10 14.24
N ASP A 147 6.91 6.77 13.49
CA ASP A 147 7.74 7.86 14.01
C ASP A 147 7.10 9.24 13.89
N SER A 148 5.81 9.30 13.68
CA SER A 148 5.08 10.56 13.55
C SER A 148 3.82 10.58 14.40
N ASP A 149 3.74 11.54 15.31
CA ASP A 149 2.60 11.73 16.22
C ASP A 149 1.35 12.25 15.49
N ASP A 150 1.47 12.68 14.23
CA ASP A 150 0.38 13.20 13.39
C ASP A 150 -0.49 12.11 12.76
N ARG A 151 -0.18 10.83 13.01
CA ARG A 151 -0.87 9.69 12.44
C ARG A 151 -1.04 8.54 13.41
N PHE A 152 -2.03 7.71 13.12
CA PHE A 152 -2.37 6.52 13.87
C PHE A 152 -2.60 5.36 12.91
N THR A 153 -1.76 4.32 13.01
CA THR A 153 -1.78 3.17 12.09
C THR A 153 -2.15 1.89 12.82
N LEU A 154 -3.08 1.13 12.24
CA LEU A 154 -3.44 -0.21 12.67
C LEU A 154 -3.18 -1.23 11.57
N ILE A 155 -2.66 -2.39 11.96
CA ILE A 155 -2.38 -3.53 11.08
C ILE A 155 -3.25 -4.70 11.50
N PHE A 156 -3.94 -5.28 10.53
CA PHE A 156 -4.77 -6.46 10.71
C PHE A 156 -4.23 -7.60 9.85
N GLN A 157 -3.97 -8.73 10.48
CA GLN A 157 -3.75 -10.00 9.79
C GLN A 157 -4.98 -10.86 10.02
N THR A 158 -5.63 -11.28 8.96
CA THR A 158 -6.87 -12.04 9.05
C THR A 158 -6.97 -13.06 7.93
N PHE A 159 -7.93 -13.96 8.09
CA PHE A 159 -8.26 -15.00 7.11
C PHE A 159 -9.68 -14.76 6.60
N LEU A 160 -9.83 -14.69 5.29
CA LEU A 160 -11.12 -14.49 4.65
C LEU A 160 -11.63 -15.79 4.03
N VAL A 161 -12.91 -16.07 4.28
CA VAL A 161 -13.61 -17.20 3.69
C VAL A 161 -14.72 -16.66 2.78
N PRO A 162 -14.91 -17.21 1.58
CA PRO A 162 -16.01 -16.81 0.70
C PRO A 162 -17.37 -16.92 1.40
N GLY A 163 -18.21 -15.90 1.22
CA GLY A 163 -19.53 -15.83 1.88
C GLY A 163 -19.52 -15.30 3.30
N VAL A 164 -18.35 -15.19 3.95
CA VAL A 164 -18.21 -14.64 5.30
C VAL A 164 -17.64 -13.22 5.24
N ARG A 165 -18.23 -12.30 6.01
CA ARG A 165 -17.73 -10.93 6.17
C ARG A 165 -16.90 -10.84 7.43
N TRP A 166 -15.61 -10.53 7.29
CA TRP A 166 -14.80 -10.10 8.41
C TRP A 166 -15.09 -8.63 8.70
N ARG A 167 -15.32 -8.28 9.97
CA ARG A 167 -15.70 -6.92 10.35
C ARG A 167 -15.11 -6.54 11.70
N LYS A 168 -14.69 -5.30 11.82
CA LYS A 168 -14.24 -4.64 13.05
C LYS A 168 -15.08 -3.39 13.27
N ASP A 169 -16.04 -3.50 14.19
CA ASP A 169 -16.92 -2.42 14.61
C ASP A 169 -16.23 -1.54 15.66
N ASN A 170 -16.80 -0.36 15.91
CA ASN A 170 -16.27 0.61 16.87
C ASN A 170 -14.79 0.93 16.59
N TYR A 171 -14.47 1.18 15.31
CA TYR A 171 -13.10 1.48 14.90
C TYR A 171 -12.58 2.70 15.68
N PRO A 172 -11.37 2.61 16.28
CA PRO A 172 -10.84 3.66 17.16
C PRO A 172 -10.43 4.89 16.33
N ILE A 173 -11.28 5.91 16.34
CA ILE A 173 -11.01 7.19 15.68
C ILE A 173 -10.38 8.14 16.71
N PRO A 174 -9.15 8.68 16.43
CA PRO A 174 -8.54 9.69 17.29
C PRO A 174 -9.42 10.92 17.45
N SER A 175 -9.63 11.37 18.68
CA SER A 175 -10.44 12.58 18.96
C SER A 175 -9.85 13.84 18.34
N ALA A 176 -8.53 13.91 18.18
CA ALA A 176 -7.81 14.97 17.48
C ALA A 176 -8.26 15.16 16.02
N LEU A 177 -8.83 14.12 15.40
CA LEU A 177 -9.36 14.19 14.04
C LEU A 177 -10.87 14.52 13.99
N ILE A 178 -11.50 14.76 15.14
CA ILE A 178 -12.92 15.12 15.23
C ILE A 178 -13.05 16.61 15.57
N GLN A 179 -13.57 17.37 14.63
CA GLN A 179 -13.82 18.80 14.80
C GLN A 179 -15.31 19.10 14.56
N ASN A 180 -15.98 19.65 15.56
CA ASN A 180 -17.42 19.97 15.50
C ASN A 180 -18.30 18.78 15.05
N GLY A 181 -18.04 17.58 15.58
CA GLY A 181 -18.77 16.36 15.23
C GLY A 181 -18.45 15.81 13.83
N LYS A 182 -17.44 16.33 13.15
CA LYS A 182 -17.00 15.88 11.83
C LYS A 182 -15.58 15.31 11.90
N PHE A 183 -15.38 14.17 11.24
CA PHE A 183 -14.04 13.67 10.96
C PHE A 183 -13.36 14.55 9.92
N LYS A 184 -12.22 15.11 10.26
CA LYS A 184 -11.32 15.82 9.35
C LYS A 184 -9.95 15.19 9.43
N GLY A 185 -9.49 14.64 8.34
CA GLY A 185 -8.23 13.91 8.28
C GLY A 185 -8.09 13.19 6.96
N GLU A 186 -6.99 12.51 6.79
CA GLU A 186 -6.75 11.62 5.67
C GLU A 186 -6.82 10.16 6.14
N ILE A 187 -7.45 9.33 5.35
CA ILE A 187 -7.52 7.88 5.55
C ILE A 187 -6.76 7.21 4.42
N VAL A 188 -5.77 6.39 4.78
CA VAL A 188 -4.99 5.59 3.85
C VAL A 188 -5.16 4.12 4.21
N ILE A 189 -5.54 3.30 3.24
CA ILE A 189 -5.78 1.87 3.42
C ILE A 189 -5.00 1.10 2.36
N THR A 190 -4.25 0.10 2.81
CA THR A 190 -3.60 -0.88 1.94
C THR A 190 -4.01 -2.28 2.36
N ALA A 191 -4.41 -3.12 1.42
CA ALA A 191 -4.50 -4.56 1.67
C ALA A 191 -3.65 -5.32 0.69
N ALA A 192 -2.99 -6.38 1.16
CA ALA A 192 -2.24 -7.30 0.32
C ALA A 192 -2.56 -8.75 0.66
N TYR A 193 -2.65 -9.57 -0.36
CA TYR A 193 -2.94 -11.00 -0.27
C TYR A 193 -2.34 -11.75 -1.47
N ALA A 194 -2.26 -13.06 -1.37
CA ALA A 194 -1.80 -13.93 -2.45
C ALA A 194 -3.01 -14.73 -3.00
N PRO A 195 -3.66 -14.25 -4.07
CA PRO A 195 -4.82 -14.94 -4.61
C PRO A 195 -4.43 -16.30 -5.23
N PRO A 196 -5.31 -17.30 -5.24
CA PRO A 196 -5.13 -18.49 -6.06
C PRO A 196 -5.09 -18.08 -7.54
N LEU A 197 -4.26 -18.76 -8.31
CA LEU A 197 -4.04 -18.53 -9.73
C LEU A 197 -4.34 -19.81 -10.52
N ASN A 198 -5.03 -19.66 -11.65
CA ASN A 198 -5.24 -20.75 -12.61
C ASN A 198 -4.66 -20.35 -13.97
N PRO A 199 -3.51 -20.90 -14.37
CA PRO A 199 -2.86 -20.55 -15.63
C PRO A 199 -3.69 -20.90 -16.86
N ASN A 200 -4.65 -21.83 -16.74
CA ASN A 200 -5.51 -22.25 -17.84
C ASN A 200 -6.74 -21.34 -18.02
N ALA A 201 -6.95 -20.38 -17.13
CA ALA A 201 -8.12 -19.50 -17.16
C ALA A 201 -7.92 -18.21 -17.99
N GLY A 202 -6.85 -18.11 -18.77
CA GLY A 202 -6.59 -16.96 -19.65
C GLY A 202 -6.58 -15.64 -18.86
N SER A 203 -7.37 -14.67 -19.31
CA SER A 203 -7.51 -13.35 -18.64
C SER A 203 -8.10 -13.42 -17.24
N GLU A 204 -8.73 -14.53 -16.89
CA GLU A 204 -9.33 -14.78 -15.59
C GLU A 204 -8.44 -15.57 -14.64
N TYR A 205 -7.15 -15.64 -14.88
CA TYR A 205 -6.25 -16.49 -14.14
C TYR A 205 -6.13 -16.13 -12.64
N VAL A 206 -6.44 -14.92 -12.22
CA VAL A 206 -6.61 -14.54 -10.80
C VAL A 206 -8.00 -14.96 -10.34
N ARG A 207 -8.06 -15.86 -9.34
CA ARG A 207 -9.31 -16.56 -8.99
C ARG A 207 -10.05 -15.99 -7.78
N ALA A 208 -9.40 -15.14 -6.97
CA ALA A 208 -10.01 -14.53 -5.79
C ALA A 208 -9.81 -13.01 -5.77
N ASN A 209 -10.79 -12.30 -5.27
CA ASN A 209 -10.77 -10.86 -5.05
C ASN A 209 -11.10 -10.55 -3.58
N VAL A 210 -10.42 -9.55 -3.02
CA VAL A 210 -10.73 -8.98 -1.71
C VAL A 210 -11.36 -7.61 -1.91
N GLU A 211 -12.49 -7.39 -1.28
CA GLU A 211 -13.18 -6.11 -1.23
C GLU A 211 -13.13 -5.55 0.18
N LEU A 212 -12.81 -4.25 0.27
CA LEU A 212 -12.73 -3.50 1.51
C LEU A 212 -13.84 -2.46 1.58
N SER A 213 -14.33 -2.19 2.79
CA SER A 213 -15.20 -1.07 3.07
C SER A 213 -14.85 -0.50 4.44
N PHE A 214 -14.49 0.77 4.49
CA PHE A 214 -14.27 1.51 5.71
C PHE A 214 -15.24 2.69 5.74
N GLY A 215 -16.06 2.79 6.78
CA GLY A 215 -17.12 3.80 6.82
C GLY A 215 -17.97 3.73 8.07
N LEU A 216 -19.12 4.41 8.01
CA LEU A 216 -20.05 4.53 9.10
C LEU A 216 -21.07 3.39 9.13
N ILE A 217 -21.41 2.92 10.31
CA ILE A 217 -22.49 1.96 10.51
C ILE A 217 -23.82 2.72 10.48
N GLU A 218 -24.65 2.41 9.49
CA GLU A 218 -26.01 2.89 9.37
C GLU A 218 -26.92 1.67 9.19
N ASN A 219 -27.95 1.51 10.02
CA ASN A 219 -28.89 0.37 9.99
C ASN A 219 -28.18 -1.00 9.90
N ASN A 220 -27.20 -1.21 10.76
CA ASN A 220 -26.36 -2.41 10.83
C ASN A 220 -25.57 -2.76 9.55
N THR A 221 -25.51 -1.86 8.59
CA THR A 221 -24.71 -1.95 7.37
C THR A 221 -23.61 -0.88 7.39
N ILE A 222 -22.48 -1.15 6.71
CA ILE A 222 -21.43 -0.16 6.56
C ILE A 222 -21.69 0.65 5.29
N LYS A 223 -21.91 1.94 5.48
CA LYS A 223 -21.89 2.89 4.39
C LYS A 223 -20.45 3.32 4.14
N GLY A 224 -19.85 2.74 3.09
CA GLY A 224 -18.45 2.96 2.76
C GLY A 224 -18.12 4.43 2.50
N LYS A 225 -17.02 4.87 3.07
CA LYS A 225 -16.45 6.21 2.87
C LYS A 225 -15.08 6.16 2.22
N VAL A 226 -14.36 5.05 2.42
CA VAL A 226 -13.06 4.76 1.78
C VAL A 226 -12.98 3.25 1.46
N PRO A 227 -13.07 2.84 0.21
CA PRO A 227 -13.59 3.64 -0.91
C PRO A 227 -15.04 4.07 -0.69
N MET A 228 -15.44 5.14 -1.30
CA MET A 228 -16.86 5.51 -1.27
C MET A 228 -17.67 4.46 -2.04
N GLU A 229 -18.87 4.21 -1.55
CA GLU A 229 -19.83 3.36 -2.24
C GLU A 229 -20.04 3.90 -3.67
N GLY A 230 -19.71 3.07 -4.68
CA GLY A 230 -19.77 3.44 -6.10
C GLY A 230 -18.49 4.01 -6.72
N GLU A 231 -17.47 4.40 -5.96
CA GLU A 231 -16.20 4.94 -6.52
C GLU A 231 -15.37 3.86 -7.24
N ASN A 232 -15.45 2.63 -6.80
CA ASN A 232 -14.74 1.52 -7.46
C ASN A 232 -15.52 0.99 -8.65
N GLY A 233 -15.24 1.57 -9.81
CA GLY A 233 -15.95 1.26 -11.05
C GLY A 233 -17.33 1.90 -11.05
N GLN A 234 -17.35 3.19 -11.30
CA GLN A 234 -18.50 4.11 -11.19
C GLN A 234 -19.80 3.67 -11.85
N SER A 235 -19.77 2.67 -12.72
CA SER A 235 -20.94 2.20 -13.46
C SER A 235 -21.55 0.90 -12.92
N GLY A 236 -20.96 0.27 -11.93
CA GLY A 236 -21.36 -1.07 -11.48
C GLY A 236 -21.05 -2.19 -12.48
N TYR A 237 -20.58 -1.87 -13.69
CA TYR A 237 -20.16 -2.87 -14.66
C TYR A 237 -18.82 -3.48 -14.28
N GLU A 238 -18.71 -4.79 -14.37
CA GLU A 238 -17.50 -5.52 -13.99
C GLU A 238 -16.26 -5.03 -14.74
N ARG A 239 -16.40 -4.69 -16.02
CA ARG A 239 -15.31 -4.14 -16.81
C ARG A 239 -14.71 -2.87 -16.20
N ALA A 240 -15.54 -1.92 -15.79
CA ALA A 240 -15.08 -0.69 -15.16
C ALA A 240 -14.43 -0.96 -13.80
N GLN A 241 -14.96 -1.91 -13.03
CA GLN A 241 -14.34 -2.34 -11.77
C GLN A 241 -12.98 -3.00 -11.98
N ILE A 242 -12.78 -3.72 -13.09
CA ILE A 242 -11.48 -4.32 -13.44
C ILE A 242 -10.51 -3.23 -13.89
N GLU A 243 -10.89 -2.40 -14.85
CA GLU A 243 -10.01 -1.42 -15.50
C GLU A 243 -9.63 -0.26 -14.56
N HIS A 244 -10.54 0.17 -13.69
CA HIS A 244 -10.38 1.38 -12.87
C HIS A 244 -10.44 1.12 -11.38
N GLY A 245 -11.17 0.11 -10.94
CA GLY A 245 -11.37 -0.21 -9.53
C GLY A 245 -10.38 -1.21 -8.95
N GLY A 246 -9.45 -1.75 -9.74
CA GLY A 246 -8.49 -2.76 -9.27
C GLY A 246 -9.12 -4.06 -8.80
N LYS A 247 -10.34 -4.40 -9.28
CA LYS A 247 -10.93 -5.72 -9.04
C LYS A 247 -9.96 -6.80 -9.53
N TRP A 248 -9.80 -7.85 -8.78
CA TRP A 248 -8.83 -8.94 -8.99
C TRP A 248 -7.35 -8.56 -8.76
N SER A 249 -7.04 -7.30 -8.44
CA SER A 249 -5.68 -6.93 -8.00
C SER A 249 -5.36 -7.55 -6.62
N PRO A 250 -4.18 -8.16 -6.44
CA PRO A 250 -3.75 -8.71 -5.16
C PRO A 250 -3.38 -7.64 -4.13
N VAL A 251 -3.41 -6.38 -4.55
CA VAL A 251 -3.18 -5.21 -3.70
C VAL A 251 -4.35 -4.26 -3.87
N LYS A 252 -4.89 -3.81 -2.74
CA LYS A 252 -5.90 -2.76 -2.68
C LYS A 252 -5.29 -1.51 -2.07
N ILE A 253 -5.44 -0.41 -2.75
CA ILE A 253 -4.94 0.91 -2.35
C ILE A 253 -6.11 1.87 -2.35
N HIS A 254 -6.42 2.45 -1.20
CA HIS A 254 -7.43 3.49 -1.05
C HIS A 254 -6.86 4.63 -0.22
N ARG A 255 -7.02 5.85 -0.72
CA ARG A 255 -6.58 7.06 -0.04
C ARG A 255 -7.63 8.15 -0.21
N LYS A 256 -8.01 8.82 0.88
CA LYS A 256 -8.98 9.90 0.82
C LYS A 256 -8.77 10.93 1.93
N ALA A 257 -8.65 12.18 1.53
CA ALA A 257 -8.61 13.33 2.43
C ALA A 257 -10.02 13.96 2.58
N PHE A 258 -10.41 14.23 3.82
CA PHE A 258 -11.68 14.86 4.18
C PHE A 258 -11.46 16.30 4.64
N ASN A 259 -11.03 17.17 3.74
CA ASN A 259 -10.72 18.58 4.03
C ASN A 259 -11.91 19.37 4.60
N LYS A 260 -13.12 19.14 4.08
CA LYS A 260 -14.36 19.77 4.55
C LYS A 260 -14.99 19.05 5.74
N GLY A 261 -14.40 17.92 6.12
CA GLY A 261 -14.93 17.02 7.13
C GLY A 261 -16.16 16.22 6.64
N ILE A 262 -16.38 15.10 7.29
CA ILE A 262 -17.57 14.24 7.11
C ILE A 262 -18.15 13.97 8.49
N THR A 263 -19.47 13.92 8.61
CA THR A 263 -20.13 13.61 9.88
C THR A 263 -19.49 12.36 10.49
N SER A 264 -19.02 12.47 11.72
CA SER A 264 -18.47 11.36 12.47
C SER A 264 -19.57 10.53 13.08
N GLY A 265 -19.24 9.29 13.42
CA GLY A 265 -20.18 8.36 14.02
C GLY A 265 -19.49 7.06 14.36
N ASN A 266 -20.21 5.97 14.36
CA ASN A 266 -19.65 4.66 14.61
C ASN A 266 -18.99 4.12 13.34
N TRP A 267 -17.65 4.12 13.32
CA TRP A 267 -16.86 3.64 12.18
C TRP A 267 -16.61 2.13 12.26
N ALA A 268 -16.56 1.50 11.12
CA ALA A 268 -16.19 0.09 11.00
C ALA A 268 -15.34 -0.18 9.76
N LEU A 269 -14.47 -1.18 9.90
CA LEU A 269 -13.71 -1.76 8.79
C LEU A 269 -14.29 -3.13 8.47
N GLN A 270 -14.54 -3.40 7.19
CA GLN A 270 -15.03 -4.69 6.71
C GLN A 270 -14.17 -5.17 5.54
N ALA A 271 -13.94 -6.48 5.50
CA ALA A 271 -13.36 -7.17 4.36
C ALA A 271 -14.20 -8.40 3.99
N LYS A 272 -14.28 -8.70 2.71
CA LYS A 272 -14.86 -9.95 2.21
C LYS A 272 -14.07 -10.44 1.01
N THR A 273 -14.11 -11.73 0.76
CA THR A 273 -13.54 -12.32 -0.47
C THR A 273 -14.62 -12.85 -1.37
N THR A 274 -14.43 -12.66 -2.67
CA THR A 274 -15.27 -13.20 -3.73
C THR A 274 -14.41 -14.04 -4.67
N LEU A 275 -14.95 -15.14 -5.17
CA LEU A 275 -14.28 -16.02 -6.13
C LEU A 275 -14.81 -15.78 -7.54
N ARG A 276 -14.02 -16.13 -8.53
CA ARG A 276 -14.50 -16.24 -9.93
C ARG A 276 -15.58 -17.30 -10.02
N ALA A 277 -16.46 -17.13 -11.00
CA ALA A 277 -17.46 -18.16 -11.34
C ALA A 277 -16.77 -19.50 -11.63
N ASN A 278 -17.40 -20.57 -11.19
CA ASN A 278 -16.90 -21.95 -11.32
C ASN A 278 -15.55 -22.22 -10.63
N GLU A 279 -15.11 -21.33 -9.76
CA GLU A 279 -13.97 -21.61 -8.89
C GLU A 279 -14.42 -22.55 -7.77
N PRO A 280 -13.73 -23.66 -7.54
CA PRO A 280 -14.01 -24.49 -6.37
C PRO A 280 -13.79 -23.68 -5.09
N ALA A 281 -14.47 -24.06 -4.02
CA ALA A 281 -14.26 -23.43 -2.72
C ALA A 281 -12.76 -23.41 -2.38
N LEU A 282 -12.32 -22.31 -1.73
CA LEU A 282 -10.94 -22.27 -1.24
C LEU A 282 -10.73 -23.43 -0.30
N MET A 283 -9.67 -24.20 -0.54
CA MET A 283 -9.29 -25.32 0.34
C MET A 283 -8.88 -24.79 1.72
N GLU A 284 -8.29 -23.59 1.76
CA GLU A 284 -7.88 -22.91 2.98
C GLU A 284 -8.40 -21.45 2.96
N PRO A 285 -8.66 -20.86 4.13
CA PRO A 285 -9.00 -19.45 4.22
C PRO A 285 -7.89 -18.58 3.63
N LEU A 286 -8.27 -17.53 2.90
CA LEU A 286 -7.33 -16.61 2.25
C LEU A 286 -6.69 -15.67 3.28
N PRO A 287 -5.37 -15.76 3.53
CA PRO A 287 -4.69 -14.82 4.41
C PRO A 287 -4.60 -13.44 3.77
N VAL A 288 -4.97 -12.41 4.52
CA VAL A 288 -4.98 -11.01 4.08
C VAL A 288 -4.36 -10.14 5.15
N THR A 289 -3.47 -9.23 4.75
CA THR A 289 -2.99 -8.15 5.60
C THR A 289 -3.65 -6.85 5.18
N ILE A 290 -4.20 -6.11 6.15
CA ILE A 290 -4.83 -4.79 5.95
C ILE A 290 -4.10 -3.79 6.84
N VAL A 291 -3.65 -2.69 6.28
CA VAL A 291 -3.02 -1.57 6.99
C VAL A 291 -3.89 -0.34 6.81
N VAL A 292 -4.23 0.30 7.91
CA VAL A 292 -5.07 1.51 7.92
C VAL A 292 -4.37 2.59 8.70
N THR A 293 -4.11 3.73 8.07
CA THR A 293 -3.60 4.95 8.72
C THR A 293 -4.65 6.04 8.69
N LEU A 294 -4.88 6.64 9.86
CA LEU A 294 -5.62 7.88 10.04
C LEU A 294 -4.61 8.98 10.29
N LYS A 295 -4.62 10.04 9.47
CA LYS A 295 -3.61 11.09 9.50
C LYS A 295 -4.24 12.47 9.58
N SER A 296 -3.59 13.35 10.34
CA SER A 296 -3.91 14.78 10.36
C SER A 296 -3.58 15.44 9.02
N LEU A 297 -4.37 16.43 8.62
CA LEU A 297 -4.11 17.27 7.44
C LEU A 297 -3.33 18.55 7.80
N ASP A 298 -3.32 18.91 9.07
CA ASP A 298 -2.73 20.14 9.63
C ASP A 298 -1.52 19.88 10.56
N GLY A 299 -1.04 18.61 10.60
CA GLY A 299 0.13 18.25 11.40
C GLY A 299 -0.16 18.13 12.91
N ASN A 300 -1.41 17.93 13.32
CA ASN A 300 -1.77 17.77 14.73
C ASN A 300 -1.08 16.53 15.33
N THR A 301 -0.20 16.75 16.29
CA THR A 301 0.62 15.72 16.94
C THR A 301 -0.09 14.92 18.04
N GLN A 302 -1.37 15.18 18.31
CA GLN A 302 -2.16 14.42 19.28
C GLN A 302 -2.81 13.17 18.69
N VAL A 303 -2.72 12.97 17.36
CA VAL A 303 -3.44 11.89 16.66
C VAL A 303 -3.03 10.51 17.16
N TYR A 304 -1.73 10.28 17.35
CA TYR A 304 -1.24 8.99 17.86
C TYR A 304 -1.74 8.72 19.28
N ALA A 305 -1.53 9.67 20.19
CA ALA A 305 -1.93 9.52 21.60
C ALA A 305 -3.46 9.32 21.75
N ASP A 306 -4.24 10.05 20.97
CA ASP A 306 -5.70 9.89 20.94
C ASP A 306 -6.14 8.55 20.35
N GLY A 307 -5.44 8.08 19.33
CA GLY A 307 -5.67 6.76 18.74
C GLY A 307 -5.47 5.63 19.75
N VAL A 308 -4.38 5.68 20.51
CA VAL A 308 -4.10 4.72 21.59
C VAL A 308 -5.18 4.80 22.68
N ARG A 309 -5.62 6.00 23.07
CA ARG A 309 -6.72 6.17 24.03
C ARG A 309 -8.02 5.56 23.50
N ALA A 310 -8.32 5.76 22.21
CA ALA A 310 -9.52 5.20 21.59
C ALA A 310 -9.48 3.67 21.50
N LEU A 311 -8.31 3.05 21.26
CA LEU A 311 -8.14 1.60 21.35
C LEU A 311 -8.53 1.06 22.72
N ASN A 312 -7.98 1.66 23.77
CA ASN A 312 -8.22 1.25 25.14
C ASN A 312 -9.71 1.46 25.55
N ALA A 313 -10.29 2.60 25.16
CA ALA A 313 -11.69 2.89 25.45
C ALA A 313 -12.66 1.91 24.77
N ASN A 314 -12.31 1.38 23.61
CA ASN A 314 -13.12 0.40 22.88
C ASN A 314 -12.77 -1.06 23.23
N ASN A 315 -11.90 -1.29 24.22
CA ASN A 315 -11.45 -2.63 24.64
C ASN A 315 -10.89 -3.47 23.49
N TRP A 316 -10.15 -2.85 22.56
CA TRP A 316 -9.48 -3.57 21.50
C TRP A 316 -8.21 -4.22 22.01
N ALA A 317 -8.12 -5.54 21.92
CA ALA A 317 -6.85 -6.23 22.11
C ALA A 317 -5.88 -5.82 20.98
N HIS A 318 -4.73 -5.33 21.35
CA HIS A 318 -3.71 -4.86 20.41
C HIS A 318 -2.32 -5.16 20.96
N TYR A 319 -1.37 -5.30 20.03
CA TYR A 319 0.04 -5.49 20.32
C TYR A 319 0.81 -4.33 19.70
N PRO A 320 1.58 -3.54 20.50
CA PRO A 320 2.40 -2.48 19.93
C PRO A 320 3.52 -3.10 19.10
N LEU A 321 3.71 -2.61 17.87
CA LEU A 321 4.96 -2.87 17.18
C LEU A 321 6.09 -2.09 17.87
N PRO A 322 7.25 -2.68 18.13
CA PRO A 322 8.36 -1.96 18.71
C PRO A 322 8.88 -0.92 17.72
N ALA A 323 8.45 0.32 17.91
CA ALA A 323 8.81 1.44 17.05
C ALA A 323 10.26 1.88 17.25
N ARG A 324 10.81 1.66 18.44
CA ARG A 324 12.17 2.11 18.80
C ARG A 324 12.89 0.99 19.53
N VAL A 325 13.86 0.40 18.87
CA VAL A 325 14.95 -0.27 19.59
C VAL A 325 15.94 0.85 19.94
N PRO A 326 16.18 1.17 21.23
CA PRO A 326 17.24 2.08 21.58
C PRO A 326 18.55 1.47 21.07
N VAL A 327 19.16 2.11 20.09
CA VAL A 327 20.54 1.79 19.72
C VAL A 327 21.38 2.33 20.88
N SER A 328 21.79 1.45 21.78
CA SER A 328 22.88 1.76 22.69
C SER A 328 24.13 1.89 21.82
N VAL A 329 24.63 3.12 21.68
CA VAL A 329 25.95 3.44 21.14
C VAL A 329 27.00 3.07 22.18
#